data_4892ecb1996cc4b469cb89960d9596e1
#
_entry.id   4892ecb1996cc4b469cb89960d9596e1
#
_cell.length_a   1.000
_cell.length_b   1.000
_cell.length_c   1.000
_cell.angle_alpha   90.00
_cell.angle_beta   90.00
_cell.angle_gamma   90.00
#
_symmetry.space_group_name_H-M   'P 1'
#
loop_
_entity.id
_entity.type
_entity.pdbx_description
1 polymer ?
#
loop_
_entity_poly.entity_id
_entity_poly.type
_entity_poly.pdbx_seq_one_letter_code
_entity_poly.pdbx_strand_id
1 'polypeptide(L)'
;NGANCLMVYTGAPQNTKRRPIDEFRVDEAKELLAKNNISMDDVIIHAPYIINLANTTKPEVFELAVDFLRQEIKRVEEIGAKYIVLHPGAHVGAGEEAGLDQIIKGLDMVLAKDQTPIICLETMAGKGSELGTSFEQLAYIINNVKLPDKIGVCLDTCHINDAGYDETDFDKILDEFDKIIGLDRLKVIHVNDSKNPIASHKDRHANIG
;
A
#
# COMPACT_ATOMS: atom_id res chain seq x y z
N ASN A 1 -14.22 -20.81 5.55
CA ASN A 1 -13.06 -20.65 6.46
C ASN A 1 -13.30 -19.58 7.53
N GLY A 2 -14.45 -18.88 7.54
CA GLY A 2 -14.77 -17.87 8.56
C GLY A 2 -14.05 -16.53 8.40
N ALA A 3 -13.41 -16.28 7.24
CA ALA A 3 -12.83 -14.97 6.94
C ALA A 3 -13.94 -13.92 6.82
N ASN A 4 -13.69 -12.71 7.30
CA ASN A 4 -14.58 -11.56 7.24
C ASN A 4 -14.00 -10.38 6.44
N CYS A 5 -12.78 -10.50 5.96
CA CYS A 5 -12.14 -9.56 5.03
C CYS A 5 -11.26 -10.33 4.03
N LEU A 6 -10.94 -9.71 2.92
CA LEU A 6 -10.04 -10.30 1.92
C LEU A 6 -9.26 -9.23 1.16
N MET A 7 -8.07 -9.62 0.69
CA MET A 7 -7.26 -8.80 -0.19
C MET A 7 -7.10 -9.49 -1.54
N VAL A 8 -7.20 -8.72 -2.62
CA VAL A 8 -7.06 -9.21 -3.99
C VAL A 8 -6.26 -8.26 -4.86
N TYR A 9 -5.66 -8.80 -5.93
CA TYR A 9 -5.08 -8.03 -7.02
C TYR A 9 -6.04 -8.00 -8.21
N THR A 10 -6.09 -6.89 -8.93
CA THR A 10 -6.92 -6.76 -10.15
C THR A 10 -6.29 -7.43 -11.38
N GLY A 11 -5.14 -8.03 -11.22
CA GLY A 11 -4.38 -8.77 -12.22
C GLY A 11 -3.04 -9.25 -11.65
N ALA A 12 -2.19 -9.83 -12.47
CA ALA A 12 -0.88 -10.29 -12.01
C ALA A 12 -0.04 -9.12 -11.49
N PRO A 13 0.50 -9.20 -10.25
CA PRO A 13 1.20 -8.07 -9.64
C PRO A 13 2.56 -7.75 -10.27
N GLN A 14 3.10 -8.66 -11.13
CA GLN A 14 4.40 -8.52 -11.76
C GLN A 14 4.37 -7.87 -13.15
N ASN A 15 3.19 -7.52 -13.69
CA ASN A 15 3.08 -6.95 -15.02
C ASN A 15 1.94 -5.94 -15.12
N THR A 16 1.90 -5.22 -16.24
CA THR A 16 0.88 -4.20 -16.53
C THR A 16 -0.33 -4.74 -17.28
N LYS A 17 -0.34 -6.02 -17.66
CA LYS A 17 -1.46 -6.59 -18.42
C LYS A 17 -2.68 -6.74 -17.51
N ARG A 18 -3.79 -6.14 -17.91
CA ARG A 18 -5.07 -6.15 -17.19
C ARG A 18 -6.19 -6.64 -18.10
N ARG A 19 -7.07 -7.44 -17.55
CA ARG A 19 -8.37 -7.70 -18.17
C ARG A 19 -9.23 -6.46 -18.07
N PRO A 20 -10.10 -6.18 -19.06
CA PRO A 20 -11.17 -5.21 -18.92
C PRO A 20 -12.01 -5.49 -17.67
N ILE A 21 -12.49 -4.44 -16.99
CA ILE A 21 -13.21 -4.62 -15.72
C ILE A 21 -14.60 -5.22 -15.92
N ASP A 22 -15.22 -5.00 -17.07
CA ASP A 22 -16.49 -5.58 -17.47
C ASP A 22 -16.45 -7.11 -17.67
N GLU A 23 -15.25 -7.67 -17.81
CA GLU A 23 -15.04 -9.13 -17.77
C GLU A 23 -14.99 -9.68 -16.33
N PHE A 24 -14.97 -8.81 -15.33
CA PHE A 24 -14.99 -9.21 -13.91
C PHE A 24 -16.42 -9.44 -13.48
N ARG A 25 -16.64 -10.49 -12.74
CA ARG A 25 -17.96 -10.83 -12.18
C ARG A 25 -18.21 -10.05 -10.87
N VAL A 26 -18.14 -8.71 -10.95
CA VAL A 26 -18.17 -7.83 -9.76
C VAL A 26 -19.51 -7.98 -9.02
N ASP A 27 -20.65 -7.98 -9.74
CA ASP A 27 -21.96 -8.07 -9.12
C ASP A 27 -22.16 -9.42 -8.42
N GLU A 28 -21.73 -10.52 -9.06
CA GLU A 28 -21.78 -11.84 -8.43
C GLU A 28 -20.87 -11.93 -7.19
N ALA A 29 -19.69 -11.29 -7.25
CA ALA A 29 -18.80 -11.19 -6.08
C ALA A 29 -19.46 -10.42 -4.94
N LYS A 30 -20.09 -9.27 -5.22
CA LYS A 30 -20.87 -8.49 -4.24
C LYS A 30 -21.99 -9.31 -3.61
N GLU A 31 -22.73 -10.07 -4.41
CA GLU A 31 -23.79 -10.96 -3.89
C GLU A 31 -23.23 -12.05 -2.97
N LEU A 32 -22.09 -12.65 -3.32
CA LEU A 32 -21.44 -13.67 -2.50
C LEU A 32 -20.90 -13.08 -1.19
N LEU A 33 -20.30 -11.90 -1.24
CA LEU A 33 -19.82 -11.18 -0.06
C LEU A 33 -20.99 -10.90 0.90
N ALA A 34 -22.08 -10.32 0.39
CA ALA A 34 -23.28 -10.02 1.17
C ALA A 34 -23.89 -11.28 1.81
N LYS A 35 -23.96 -12.41 1.09
CA LYS A 35 -24.42 -13.69 1.64
C LYS A 35 -23.56 -14.21 2.78
N ASN A 36 -22.29 -13.81 2.83
CA ASN A 36 -21.35 -14.21 3.88
C ASN A 36 -21.13 -13.10 4.94
N ASN A 37 -21.93 -12.04 4.93
CA ASN A 37 -21.84 -10.88 5.82
C ASN A 37 -20.47 -10.16 5.73
N ILE A 38 -19.86 -10.12 4.54
CA ILE A 38 -18.65 -9.37 4.27
C ILE A 38 -19.03 -8.09 3.52
N SER A 39 -18.62 -6.94 4.04
CA SER A 39 -18.81 -5.65 3.37
C SER A 39 -17.81 -5.48 2.22
N MET A 40 -18.17 -4.69 1.21
CA MET A 40 -17.21 -4.23 0.20
C MET A 40 -16.11 -3.34 0.83
N ASP A 41 -16.37 -2.70 1.97
CA ASP A 41 -15.35 -1.96 2.73
C ASP A 41 -14.26 -2.87 3.32
N ASP A 42 -14.54 -4.18 3.45
CA ASP A 42 -13.61 -5.19 3.93
C ASP A 42 -12.87 -5.91 2.78
N VAL A 43 -13.09 -5.44 1.55
CA VAL A 43 -12.36 -5.91 0.36
C VAL A 43 -11.25 -4.92 0.04
N ILE A 44 -10.01 -5.37 0.25
CA ILE A 44 -8.82 -4.58 0.03
C ILE A 44 -8.23 -4.92 -1.34
N ILE A 45 -7.94 -3.91 -2.14
CA ILE A 45 -7.21 -4.11 -3.40
C ILE A 45 -5.73 -3.79 -3.15
N HIS A 46 -4.84 -4.66 -3.61
CA HIS A 46 -3.42 -4.38 -3.59
C HIS A 46 -2.94 -3.94 -4.97
N ALA A 47 -2.31 -2.78 -5.04
CA ALA A 47 -1.68 -2.31 -6.26
C ALA A 47 -0.51 -3.22 -6.67
N PRO A 48 -0.24 -3.38 -7.95
CA PRO A 48 0.92 -4.16 -8.41
C PRO A 48 2.24 -3.60 -7.91
N TYR A 49 3.09 -4.44 -7.34
CA TYR A 49 4.39 -4.00 -6.80
C TYR A 49 5.42 -3.60 -7.86
N ILE A 50 5.08 -3.69 -9.15
CA ILE A 50 5.91 -3.08 -10.20
C ILE A 50 5.76 -1.56 -10.27
N ILE A 51 4.74 -0.97 -9.61
CA ILE A 51 4.60 0.47 -9.50
C ILE A 51 5.70 0.99 -8.59
N ASN A 52 6.58 1.84 -9.13
CA ASN A 52 7.66 2.48 -8.39
C ASN A 52 7.62 3.99 -8.59
N LEU A 53 6.92 4.68 -7.69
CA LEU A 53 6.82 6.15 -7.72
C LEU A 53 8.09 6.86 -7.26
N ALA A 54 9.05 6.14 -6.62
CA ALA A 54 10.29 6.74 -6.11
C ALA A 54 11.42 6.81 -7.17
N ASN A 55 11.20 6.32 -8.38
CA ASN A 55 12.25 6.25 -9.38
C ASN A 55 12.52 7.61 -10.03
N THR A 56 13.64 8.23 -9.67
CA THR A 56 14.11 9.50 -10.25
C THR A 56 15.12 9.29 -11.39
N THR A 57 15.68 8.07 -11.53
CA THR A 57 16.76 7.78 -12.47
C THR A 57 16.27 7.43 -13.85
N LYS A 58 15.02 6.96 -13.98
CA LYS A 58 14.38 6.55 -15.23
C LYS A 58 13.01 7.20 -15.35
N PRO A 59 12.91 8.36 -16.02
CA PRO A 59 11.64 9.08 -16.18
C PRO A 59 10.51 8.22 -16.76
N GLU A 60 10.82 7.34 -17.72
CA GLU A 60 9.86 6.44 -18.34
C GLU A 60 9.26 5.41 -17.36
N VAL A 61 10.02 4.99 -16.35
CA VAL A 61 9.53 4.07 -15.29
C VAL A 61 8.60 4.83 -14.36
N PHE A 62 8.92 6.07 -14.01
CA PHE A 62 8.08 6.92 -13.19
C PHE A 62 6.74 7.25 -13.90
N GLU A 63 6.80 7.66 -15.17
CA GLU A 63 5.60 7.96 -15.98
C GLU A 63 4.70 6.73 -16.09
N LEU A 64 5.28 5.57 -16.38
CA LEU A 64 4.54 4.29 -16.38
C LEU A 64 3.89 4.00 -15.02
N ALA A 65 4.61 4.21 -13.91
CA ALA A 65 4.10 3.98 -12.56
C ALA A 65 2.89 4.89 -12.25
N VAL A 66 2.98 6.18 -12.60
CA VAL A 66 1.89 7.16 -12.45
C VAL A 66 0.67 6.77 -13.25
N ASP A 67 0.85 6.47 -14.55
CA ASP A 67 -0.26 6.10 -15.43
C ASP A 67 -0.91 4.78 -15.01
N PHE A 68 -0.10 3.83 -14.56
CA PHE A 68 -0.60 2.56 -14.13
C PHE A 68 -1.35 2.64 -12.79
N LEU A 69 -0.85 3.43 -11.83
CA LEU A 69 -1.55 3.69 -10.58
C LEU A 69 -2.91 4.37 -10.83
N ARG A 70 -2.96 5.34 -11.75
CA ARG A 70 -4.22 6.00 -12.15
C ARG A 70 -5.23 4.99 -12.72
N GLN A 71 -4.77 4.02 -13.51
CA GLN A 71 -5.63 2.95 -14.01
C GLN A 71 -6.12 2.03 -12.89
N GLU A 72 -5.24 1.65 -11.95
CA GLU A 72 -5.64 0.81 -10.81
C GLU A 72 -6.65 1.52 -9.91
N ILE A 73 -6.49 2.82 -9.64
CA ILE A 73 -7.49 3.60 -8.87
C ILE A 73 -8.88 3.53 -9.52
N LYS A 74 -8.96 3.76 -10.84
CA LYS A 74 -10.24 3.65 -11.58
C LYS A 74 -10.85 2.25 -11.46
N ARG A 75 -10.03 1.21 -11.55
CA ARG A 75 -10.48 -0.18 -11.39
C ARG A 75 -11.05 -0.43 -10.00
N VAL A 76 -10.41 0.13 -8.96
CA VAL A 76 -10.88 0.03 -7.58
C VAL A 76 -12.22 0.74 -7.40
N GLU A 77 -12.40 1.91 -8.03
CA GLU A 77 -13.68 2.64 -8.06
C GLU A 77 -14.78 1.82 -8.71
N GLU A 78 -14.53 1.22 -9.88
CA GLU A 78 -15.48 0.40 -10.62
C GLU A 78 -15.85 -0.89 -9.86
N ILE A 79 -14.89 -1.49 -9.14
CA ILE A 79 -15.15 -2.63 -8.24
C ILE A 79 -16.00 -2.18 -7.04
N GLY A 80 -15.80 -0.95 -6.59
CA GLY A 80 -16.47 -0.38 -5.42
C GLY A 80 -15.75 -0.69 -4.11
N ALA A 81 -14.45 -1.01 -4.15
CA ALA A 81 -13.63 -1.18 -2.95
C ALA A 81 -13.18 0.19 -2.42
N LYS A 82 -12.93 0.25 -1.10
CA LYS A 82 -12.61 1.50 -0.40
C LYS A 82 -11.12 1.77 -0.30
N TYR A 83 -10.30 0.73 -0.29
CA TYR A 83 -8.87 0.84 -0.04
C TYR A 83 -8.05 0.19 -1.13
N ILE A 84 -6.96 0.88 -1.52
CA ILE A 84 -5.92 0.33 -2.37
C ILE A 84 -4.57 0.44 -1.66
N VAL A 85 -3.93 -0.69 -1.39
CA VAL A 85 -2.59 -0.75 -0.79
C VAL A 85 -1.55 -0.51 -1.87
N LEU A 86 -0.56 0.32 -1.56
CA LEU A 86 0.51 0.72 -2.48
C LEU A 86 1.86 0.66 -1.77
N HIS A 87 2.81 -0.11 -2.31
CA HIS A 87 4.22 0.05 -1.97
C HIS A 87 4.71 1.43 -2.41
N PRO A 88 5.28 2.27 -1.54
CA PRO A 88 5.72 3.62 -1.93
C PRO A 88 6.73 3.63 -3.07
N GLY A 89 7.64 2.66 -3.08
CA GLY A 89 8.64 2.47 -4.12
C GLY A 89 10.07 2.41 -3.58
N ALA A 90 11.04 2.41 -4.51
CA ALA A 90 12.45 2.33 -4.22
C ALA A 90 13.22 3.42 -4.97
N HIS A 91 14.15 4.11 -4.31
CA HIS A 91 14.88 5.26 -4.87
C HIS A 91 15.97 4.90 -5.87
N VAL A 92 16.28 3.62 -6.02
CA VAL A 92 17.25 3.03 -6.99
C VAL A 92 18.58 3.78 -7.10
N GLY A 93 19.14 4.17 -5.95
CA GLY A 93 20.43 4.84 -5.86
C GLY A 93 20.40 6.38 -5.88
N ALA A 94 19.21 7.01 -6.05
CA ALA A 94 19.09 8.45 -6.06
C ALA A 94 19.15 9.12 -4.68
N GLY A 95 18.99 8.33 -3.62
CA GLY A 95 18.90 8.80 -2.23
C GLY A 95 17.47 8.91 -1.73
N GLU A 96 17.33 8.86 -0.42
CA GLU A 96 16.03 8.81 0.28
C GLU A 96 15.20 10.07 0.00
N GLU A 97 15.75 11.26 0.24
CA GLU A 97 15.06 12.54 0.05
C GLU A 97 14.50 12.69 -1.37
N ALA A 98 15.33 12.46 -2.37
CA ALA A 98 14.92 12.53 -3.78
C ALA A 98 13.83 11.53 -4.13
N GLY A 99 13.88 10.33 -3.53
CA GLY A 99 12.86 9.30 -3.72
C GLY A 99 11.53 9.66 -3.06
N LEU A 100 11.54 10.19 -1.83
CA LEU A 100 10.35 10.65 -1.12
C LEU A 100 9.65 11.80 -1.87
N ASP A 101 10.41 12.79 -2.34
CA ASP A 101 9.88 13.89 -3.13
C ASP A 101 9.27 13.40 -4.45
N GLN A 102 9.88 12.38 -5.07
CA GLN A 102 9.35 11.79 -6.29
C GLN A 102 8.04 11.03 -6.05
N ILE A 103 7.90 10.33 -4.90
CA ILE A 103 6.65 9.70 -4.50
C ILE A 103 5.55 10.75 -4.34
N ILE A 104 5.83 11.84 -3.63
CA ILE A 104 4.89 12.96 -3.44
C ILE A 104 4.43 13.51 -4.78
N LYS A 105 5.38 13.78 -5.69
CA LYS A 105 5.07 14.24 -7.03
C LYS A 105 4.18 13.25 -7.80
N GLY A 106 4.48 11.94 -7.73
CA GLY A 106 3.68 10.91 -8.38
C GLY A 106 2.28 10.82 -7.83
N LEU A 107 2.13 10.85 -6.51
CA LEU A 107 0.82 10.87 -5.84
C LEU A 107 0.02 12.12 -6.24
N ASP A 108 0.62 13.30 -6.25
CA ASP A 108 -0.03 14.54 -6.66
C ASP A 108 -0.52 14.55 -8.12
N MET A 109 0.08 13.71 -8.98
CA MET A 109 -0.35 13.54 -10.37
C MET A 109 -1.55 12.60 -10.52
N VAL A 110 -1.81 11.73 -9.54
CA VAL A 110 -2.90 10.74 -9.60
C VAL A 110 -4.07 11.06 -8.68
N LEU A 111 -3.81 11.73 -7.55
CA LEU A 111 -4.84 12.05 -6.57
C LEU A 111 -5.87 13.03 -7.13
N ALA A 112 -7.16 12.74 -6.93
CA ALA A 112 -8.28 13.59 -7.34
C ALA A 112 -9.24 13.80 -6.16
N LYS A 113 -9.90 14.97 -6.10
CA LYS A 113 -10.84 15.31 -5.02
C LYS A 113 -12.06 14.38 -4.99
N ASP A 114 -12.54 13.98 -6.14
CA ASP A 114 -13.69 13.10 -6.37
C ASP A 114 -13.33 11.60 -6.32
N GLN A 115 -12.04 11.26 -6.19
CA GLN A 115 -11.59 9.89 -6.01
C GLN A 115 -12.24 9.26 -4.77
N THR A 116 -12.84 8.08 -4.93
CA THR A 116 -13.47 7.35 -3.81
C THR A 116 -12.48 6.49 -3.01
N PRO A 117 -11.54 5.73 -3.62
CA PRO A 117 -10.60 4.93 -2.86
C PRO A 117 -9.55 5.76 -2.12
N ILE A 118 -9.16 5.30 -0.94
CA ILE A 118 -8.02 5.78 -0.19
C ILE A 118 -6.80 4.96 -0.59
N ILE A 119 -5.70 5.62 -0.93
CA ILE A 119 -4.41 4.95 -1.17
C ILE A 119 -3.75 4.72 0.19
N CYS A 120 -3.55 3.47 0.56
CA CYS A 120 -2.88 3.07 1.80
C CYS A 120 -1.41 2.79 1.49
N LEU A 121 -0.52 3.70 1.86
CA LEU A 121 0.92 3.49 1.74
C LEU A 121 1.35 2.37 2.69
N GLU A 122 2.04 1.37 2.19
CA GLU A 122 2.46 0.24 3.00
C GLU A 122 3.79 0.52 3.69
N THR A 123 3.90 0.09 4.97
CA THR A 123 5.20 0.03 5.64
C THR A 123 6.09 -1.00 4.95
N MET A 124 7.35 -0.68 4.70
CA MET A 124 8.27 -1.50 3.93
C MET A 124 9.42 -2.05 4.78
N ALA A 125 9.93 -3.21 4.41
CA ALA A 125 11.02 -3.90 5.11
C ALA A 125 12.40 -3.21 4.95
N GLY A 126 12.56 -2.33 3.97
CA GLY A 126 13.83 -1.68 3.67
C GLY A 126 14.77 -2.53 2.82
N LYS A 127 14.22 -3.42 2.00
CA LYS A 127 15.01 -4.23 1.08
C LYS A 127 15.61 -3.37 -0.02
N GLY A 128 16.93 -3.35 -0.10
CA GLY A 128 17.67 -2.57 -1.09
C GLY A 128 17.52 -1.07 -0.85
N SER A 129 16.71 -0.41 -1.65
CA SER A 129 16.47 1.04 -1.60
C SER A 129 14.98 1.40 -1.47
N GLU A 130 14.20 0.52 -0.87
CA GLU A 130 12.79 0.73 -0.57
C GLU A 130 12.59 1.92 0.38
N LEU A 131 11.49 2.64 0.18
CA LEU A 131 11.05 3.76 1.01
C LEU A 131 9.72 3.41 1.69
N GLY A 132 9.39 4.12 2.79
CA GLY A 132 8.29 3.75 3.67
C GLY A 132 8.72 2.80 4.78
N THR A 133 10.01 2.77 5.09
CA THR A 133 10.63 1.88 6.08
C THR A 133 10.52 2.41 7.50
N SER A 134 10.15 3.67 7.67
CA SER A 134 9.86 4.26 8.98
C SER A 134 8.56 5.07 8.93
N PHE A 135 7.96 5.28 10.09
CA PHE A 135 6.76 6.10 10.22
C PHE A 135 7.01 7.56 9.84
N GLU A 136 8.22 8.07 10.06
CA GLU A 136 8.62 9.42 9.64
C GLU A 136 8.63 9.57 8.12
N GLN A 137 9.11 8.57 7.37
CA GLN A 137 9.06 8.60 5.91
C GLN A 137 7.62 8.65 5.40
N LEU A 138 6.71 7.82 5.97
CA LEU A 138 5.30 7.83 5.61
C LEU A 138 4.63 9.16 6.00
N ALA A 139 4.91 9.68 7.20
CA ALA A 139 4.42 10.98 7.65
C ALA A 139 4.91 12.12 6.74
N TYR A 140 6.17 12.07 6.31
CA TYR A 140 6.71 13.04 5.35
C TYR A 140 5.92 13.04 4.04
N ILE A 141 5.66 11.89 3.47
CA ILE A 141 4.84 11.77 2.24
C ILE A 141 3.45 12.34 2.48
N ILE A 142 2.75 11.87 3.53
CA ILE A 142 1.36 12.25 3.84
C ILE A 142 1.23 13.78 4.04
N ASN A 143 2.18 14.38 4.75
CA ASN A 143 2.13 15.80 5.09
C ASN A 143 2.48 16.72 3.90
N ASN A 144 3.08 16.19 2.83
CA ASN A 144 3.53 17.00 1.69
C ASN A 144 2.72 16.76 0.40
N VAL A 145 1.79 15.80 0.35
CA VAL A 145 0.87 15.66 -0.78
C VAL A 145 -0.26 16.71 -0.72
N LYS A 146 -0.81 17.07 -1.88
CA LYS A 146 -1.90 18.08 -1.97
C LYS A 146 -3.24 17.63 -1.39
N LEU A 147 -3.50 16.33 -1.36
CA LEU A 147 -4.76 15.75 -0.89
C LEU A 147 -4.48 14.66 0.17
N PRO A 148 -4.00 15.05 1.36
CA PRO A 148 -3.62 14.09 2.40
C PRO A 148 -4.80 13.22 2.87
N ASP A 149 -6.04 13.72 2.76
CA ASP A 149 -7.24 12.96 3.15
C ASP A 149 -7.51 11.73 2.24
N LYS A 150 -6.85 11.67 1.08
CA LYS A 150 -6.89 10.52 0.18
C LYS A 150 -5.79 9.49 0.44
N ILE A 151 -4.96 9.72 1.46
CA ILE A 151 -3.86 8.82 1.84
C ILE A 151 -4.12 8.26 3.23
N GLY A 152 -3.99 6.95 3.35
CA GLY A 152 -3.92 6.19 4.60
C GLY A 152 -2.65 5.37 4.66
N VAL A 153 -2.56 4.48 5.64
CA VAL A 153 -1.43 3.58 5.83
C VAL A 153 -1.93 2.14 5.91
N CYS A 154 -1.16 1.25 5.31
CA CYS A 154 -1.18 -0.18 5.52
C CYS A 154 0.05 -0.56 6.35
N LEU A 155 -0.15 -1.14 7.54
CA LEU A 155 0.92 -1.64 8.37
C LEU A 155 1.08 -3.13 8.13
N ASP A 156 2.24 -3.56 7.61
CA ASP A 156 2.60 -4.98 7.49
C ASP A 156 3.53 -5.39 8.63
N THR A 157 3.12 -6.38 9.42
CA THR A 157 3.86 -6.80 10.62
C THR A 157 5.20 -7.44 10.28
N CYS A 158 5.31 -8.20 9.17
CA CYS A 158 6.59 -8.70 8.69
C CYS A 158 7.53 -7.57 8.27
N HIS A 159 7.00 -6.57 7.57
CA HIS A 159 7.80 -5.45 7.08
C HIS A 159 8.34 -4.59 8.22
N ILE A 160 7.53 -4.27 9.23
CA ILE A 160 8.02 -3.49 10.37
C ILE A 160 9.04 -4.25 11.19
N ASN A 161 8.89 -5.58 11.41
CA ASN A 161 9.92 -6.41 12.02
C ASN A 161 11.24 -6.33 11.24
N ASP A 162 11.17 -6.52 9.92
CA ASP A 162 12.36 -6.51 9.06
C ASP A 162 12.98 -5.10 8.95
N ALA A 163 12.19 -4.03 9.14
CA ALA A 163 12.65 -2.65 9.22
C ALA A 163 13.29 -2.29 10.58
N GLY A 164 13.00 -3.07 11.63
CA GLY A 164 13.65 -2.89 12.94
C GLY A 164 12.71 -2.50 14.09
N TYR A 165 11.40 -2.53 13.89
CA TYR A 165 10.43 -2.38 14.97
C TYR A 165 10.27 -3.70 15.72
N ASP A 166 10.23 -3.65 17.05
CA ASP A 166 10.05 -4.83 17.90
C ASP A 166 8.57 -5.18 18.03
N GLU A 167 8.10 -6.10 17.19
CA GLU A 167 6.69 -6.52 17.15
C GLU A 167 6.22 -7.28 18.41
N THR A 168 7.14 -7.64 19.31
CA THR A 168 6.77 -8.26 20.59
C THR A 168 6.09 -7.28 21.55
N ASP A 169 6.22 -5.97 21.31
CA ASP A 169 5.52 -4.89 22.01
C ASP A 169 4.69 -4.06 21.01
N PHE A 170 3.63 -4.68 20.49
CA PHE A 170 2.81 -4.07 19.45
C PHE A 170 2.08 -2.81 19.91
N ASP A 171 1.72 -2.71 21.21
CA ASP A 171 1.10 -1.50 21.77
C ASP A 171 2.05 -0.30 21.66
N LYS A 172 3.33 -0.50 21.94
CA LYS A 172 4.35 0.55 21.76
C LYS A 172 4.50 1.00 20.31
N ILE A 173 4.41 0.06 19.37
CA ILE A 173 4.43 0.39 17.93
C ILE A 173 3.22 1.24 17.56
N LEU A 174 2.02 0.90 18.06
CA LEU A 174 0.82 1.69 17.83
C LEU A 174 0.88 3.07 18.47
N ASP A 175 1.44 3.19 19.68
CA ASP A 175 1.67 4.48 20.34
C ASP A 175 2.63 5.37 19.56
N GLU A 176 3.72 4.78 19.02
CA GLU A 176 4.67 5.50 18.16
C GLU A 176 4.03 5.92 16.82
N PHE A 177 3.26 5.01 16.20
CA PHE A 177 2.50 5.30 14.99
C PHE A 177 1.50 6.45 15.21
N ASP A 178 0.74 6.41 16.32
CA ASP A 178 -0.23 7.46 16.66
C ASP A 178 0.43 8.82 16.83
N LYS A 179 1.56 8.84 17.50
CA LYS A 179 2.33 10.07 17.75
C LYS A 179 2.88 10.70 16.46
N ILE A 180 3.31 9.88 15.49
CA ILE A 180 4.00 10.34 14.27
C ILE A 180 3.03 10.59 13.12
N ILE A 181 2.06 9.70 12.93
CA ILE A 181 1.14 9.70 11.78
C ILE A 181 -0.30 9.96 12.20
N GLY A 182 -0.75 9.37 13.33
CA GLY A 182 -2.13 9.34 13.80
C GLY A 182 -2.83 8.00 13.46
N LEU A 183 -3.44 7.36 14.46
CA LEU A 183 -4.15 6.09 14.28
C LEU A 183 -5.34 6.19 13.32
N ASP A 184 -5.91 7.36 13.13
CA ASP A 184 -6.96 7.61 12.15
C ASP A 184 -6.50 7.38 10.70
N ARG A 185 -5.19 7.36 10.45
CA ARG A 185 -4.58 7.03 9.14
C ARG A 185 -4.35 5.53 8.94
N LEU A 186 -4.35 4.72 9.97
CA LEU A 186 -4.20 3.27 9.87
C LEU A 186 -5.50 2.67 9.32
N LYS A 187 -5.49 2.19 8.08
CA LYS A 187 -6.66 1.67 7.37
C LYS A 187 -6.62 0.18 7.13
N VAL A 188 -5.43 -0.38 6.98
CA VAL A 188 -5.20 -1.78 6.66
C VAL A 188 -4.06 -2.30 7.53
N ILE A 189 -4.16 -3.54 7.98
CA ILE A 189 -3.06 -4.27 8.62
C ILE A 189 -2.87 -5.57 7.85
N HIS A 190 -1.67 -5.81 7.35
CA HIS A 190 -1.25 -7.12 6.88
C HIS A 190 -0.62 -7.87 8.04
N VAL A 191 -1.27 -8.92 8.49
CA VAL A 191 -0.81 -9.72 9.64
C VAL A 191 0.02 -10.88 9.11
N ASN A 192 1.32 -10.72 9.12
CA ASN A 192 2.31 -11.69 8.66
C ASN A 192 3.38 -11.92 9.73
N ASP A 193 3.91 -13.12 9.80
CA ASP A 193 5.14 -13.37 10.54
C ASP A 193 6.36 -13.23 9.61
N SER A 194 7.56 -13.03 10.17
CA SER A 194 8.79 -12.97 9.38
C SER A 194 9.63 -14.23 9.55
N LYS A 195 10.21 -14.71 8.44
CA LYS A 195 11.26 -15.76 8.48
C LYS A 195 12.61 -15.25 8.95
N ASN A 196 12.72 -13.96 9.19
CA ASN A 196 13.98 -13.30 9.47
C ASN A 196 13.97 -12.69 10.87
N PRO A 197 15.15 -12.48 11.47
CA PRO A 197 15.26 -11.70 12.68
C PRO A 197 14.92 -10.22 12.40
N ILE A 198 14.60 -9.51 13.46
CA ILE A 198 14.39 -8.06 13.45
C ILE A 198 15.55 -7.33 12.74
N ALA A 199 15.21 -6.25 12.02
CA ALA A 199 16.15 -5.41 11.26
C ALA A 199 16.94 -6.16 10.16
N SER A 200 16.34 -7.17 9.56
CA SER A 200 16.97 -7.97 8.50
C SER A 200 16.94 -7.34 7.13
N HIS A 201 15.98 -6.44 6.85
CA HIS A 201 15.72 -5.79 5.56
C HIS A 201 15.55 -6.78 4.38
N LYS A 202 14.78 -7.86 4.60
CA LYS A 202 14.69 -8.95 3.60
C LYS A 202 13.30 -9.19 3.00
N ASP A 203 12.24 -8.91 3.74
CA ASP A 203 10.86 -9.18 3.33
C ASP A 203 10.65 -10.66 2.94
N ARG A 204 10.45 -11.50 3.94
CA ARG A 204 10.15 -12.92 3.77
C ARG A 204 9.07 -13.36 4.75
N HIS A 205 7.82 -13.31 4.29
CA HIS A 205 6.65 -13.68 5.08
C HIS A 205 6.69 -15.15 5.53
N ALA A 206 6.24 -15.38 6.74
CA ALA A 206 5.90 -16.67 7.31
C ALA A 206 4.43 -16.71 7.71
N ASN A 207 3.91 -17.90 7.99
CA ASN A 207 2.62 -18.03 8.65
C ASN A 207 2.76 -17.65 10.13
N ILE A 208 1.69 -17.08 10.68
CA ILE A 208 1.63 -16.71 12.09
C ILE A 208 1.79 -17.95 12.98
N GLY A 209 2.71 -17.93 13.93
CA GLY A 209 2.98 -18.95 14.96
C GLY A 209 4.14 -19.83 14.62
#